data_cafb046588ee9025cc0d2611e0fa7dca
#
_entry.id   cafb046588ee9025cc0d2611e0fa7dca
#
_cell.length_a   1.000
_cell.length_b   1.000
_cell.length_c   1.000
_cell.angle_alpha   90.00
_cell.angle_beta   90.00
_cell.angle_gamma   90.00
#
_symmetry.space_group_name_H-M   'P 1'
#
loop_
_entity.id
_entity.type
_entity.pdbx_description
1 polymer ?
#
loop_
_entity_poly.entity_id
_entity_poly.type
_entity_poly.pdbx_seq_one_letter_code
_entity_poly.pdbx_strand_id
1 'polypeptide(L)'
;QLEEDLGIQLFDRNKRSLVLNNQGRALIQPIQAIISQYEALGSSFKSGLSGSLTLGALVSSLMGQFGKTLNRLKKEYPELELKISTGLSSDFLEQVMDGILDAAIVTESPYALPKSVQWTPLYEEQMVLIHPRGKNDAALPFIRFEPKTWTGELVDKVIRSNKLQIDNSMIVNSVEAIIELVRQGFGYAIVPKLANVEWEKDKRIVISNPGRKAIYRRVGLLERKNHGRKMITRAIEEQFTLSK
;
A
#
# COMPACT_ATOMS: atom_id res chain seq x y z
N GLN A 1 -5.00 -1.50 -36.92
CA GLN A 1 -6.27 -2.26 -37.02
C GLN A 1 -7.29 -1.77 -35.98
N LEU A 2 -7.01 -1.72 -34.65
CA LEU A 2 -7.98 -1.24 -33.64
C LEU A 2 -8.46 0.21 -33.91
N GLU A 3 -7.55 1.11 -34.34
CA GLU A 3 -7.88 2.48 -34.72
C GLU A 3 -8.80 2.53 -35.96
N GLU A 4 -8.58 1.62 -36.92
CA GLU A 4 -9.39 1.48 -38.12
C GLU A 4 -10.78 0.94 -37.78
N ASP A 5 -10.86 -0.10 -36.96
CA ASP A 5 -12.11 -0.75 -36.54
C ASP A 5 -13.00 0.21 -35.72
N LEU A 6 -12.38 1.07 -34.90
CA LEU A 6 -13.10 2.06 -34.09
C LEU A 6 -13.32 3.40 -34.80
N GLY A 7 -12.66 3.65 -35.94
CA GLY A 7 -12.74 4.90 -36.69
C GLY A 7 -12.14 6.12 -35.96
N ILE A 8 -11.26 5.90 -34.98
CA ILE A 8 -10.63 6.95 -34.15
C ILE A 8 -9.12 6.73 -34.01
N GLN A 9 -8.36 7.82 -33.94
CA GLN A 9 -6.94 7.75 -33.58
C GLN A 9 -6.74 7.64 -32.10
N LEU A 10 -5.91 6.68 -31.66
CA LEU A 10 -5.61 6.41 -30.26
C LEU A 10 -4.20 6.84 -29.86
N PHE A 11 -3.32 7.03 -30.86
CA PHE A 11 -1.92 7.35 -30.62
C PHE A 11 -1.49 8.62 -31.33
N ASP A 12 -0.72 9.45 -30.65
CA ASP A 12 0.05 10.52 -31.25
C ASP A 12 1.39 9.95 -31.75
N ARG A 13 1.60 10.04 -33.08
CA ARG A 13 2.80 9.53 -33.75
C ARG A 13 3.83 10.64 -33.89
N ASN A 14 4.72 10.78 -32.95
CA ASN A 14 5.91 11.62 -33.08
C ASN A 14 7.09 10.79 -33.61
N LYS A 15 8.02 11.44 -34.35
CA LYS A 15 9.17 10.76 -35.01
C LYS A 15 10.03 9.87 -34.08
N ARG A 16 9.85 9.90 -32.77
CA ARG A 16 10.64 9.16 -31.78
C ARG A 16 9.82 8.41 -30.71
N SER A 17 8.49 8.57 -30.66
CA SER A 17 7.67 7.90 -29.65
C SER A 17 6.23 7.71 -30.14
N LEU A 18 5.63 6.61 -29.71
CA LEU A 18 4.21 6.31 -29.85
C LEU A 18 3.56 6.54 -28.46
N VAL A 19 2.72 7.55 -28.33
CA VAL A 19 2.10 7.91 -27.05
C VAL A 19 0.58 7.92 -27.23
N LEU A 20 -0.15 7.37 -26.26
CA LEU A 20 -1.61 7.45 -26.25
C LEU A 20 -2.08 8.91 -26.19
N ASN A 21 -2.94 9.30 -27.10
CA ASN A 21 -3.64 10.56 -27.06
C ASN A 21 -4.79 10.55 -26.03
N ASN A 22 -5.58 11.61 -25.92
CA ASN A 22 -6.69 11.69 -24.96
C ASN A 22 -7.78 10.62 -25.21
N GLN A 23 -8.06 10.30 -26.48
CA GLN A 23 -9.03 9.25 -26.84
C GLN A 23 -8.50 7.87 -26.48
N GLY A 24 -7.22 7.59 -26.75
CA GLY A 24 -6.55 6.36 -26.35
C GLY A 24 -6.54 6.15 -24.82
N ARG A 25 -6.25 7.21 -24.06
CA ARG A 25 -6.33 7.16 -22.58
C ARG A 25 -7.74 6.90 -22.07
N ALA A 26 -8.76 7.48 -22.68
CA ALA A 26 -10.16 7.24 -22.31
C ALA A 26 -10.61 5.79 -22.55
N LEU A 27 -10.01 5.09 -23.53
CA LEU A 27 -10.33 3.70 -23.85
C LEU A 27 -9.61 2.66 -22.98
N ILE A 28 -8.56 3.03 -22.25
CA ILE A 28 -7.82 2.08 -21.39
C ILE A 28 -8.78 1.34 -20.45
N GLN A 29 -9.61 2.08 -19.70
CA GLN A 29 -10.53 1.48 -18.72
C GLN A 29 -11.60 0.58 -19.36
N PRO A 30 -12.33 1.00 -20.41
CA PRO A 30 -13.27 0.13 -21.13
C PRO A 30 -12.61 -1.16 -21.68
N ILE A 31 -11.44 -1.04 -22.29
CA ILE A 31 -10.71 -2.20 -22.84
C ILE A 31 -10.28 -3.16 -21.71
N GLN A 32 -9.74 -2.65 -20.63
CA GLN A 32 -9.39 -3.45 -19.48
C GLN A 32 -10.60 -4.17 -18.86
N ALA A 33 -11.76 -3.51 -18.82
CA ALA A 33 -13.00 -4.12 -18.35
C ALA A 33 -13.43 -5.30 -19.24
N ILE A 34 -13.35 -5.13 -20.57
CA ILE A 34 -13.66 -6.20 -21.54
C ILE A 34 -12.69 -7.37 -21.38
N ILE A 35 -11.39 -7.12 -21.34
CA ILE A 35 -10.38 -8.16 -21.12
C ILE A 35 -10.65 -8.92 -19.81
N SER A 36 -10.93 -8.20 -18.74
CA SER A 36 -11.23 -8.79 -17.45
C SER A 36 -12.48 -9.67 -17.46
N GLN A 37 -13.54 -9.24 -18.18
CA GLN A 37 -14.75 -10.05 -18.35
C GLN A 37 -14.48 -11.30 -19.18
N TYR A 38 -13.69 -11.18 -20.24
CA TYR A 38 -13.29 -12.33 -21.06
C TYR A 38 -12.50 -13.36 -20.26
N GLU A 39 -11.53 -12.92 -19.46
CA GLU A 39 -10.75 -13.81 -18.57
C GLU A 39 -11.61 -14.44 -17.46
N ALA A 40 -12.61 -13.72 -16.93
CA ALA A 40 -13.57 -14.24 -15.97
C ALA A 40 -14.43 -15.39 -16.55
N LEU A 41 -14.76 -15.37 -17.85
CA LEU A 41 -15.42 -16.48 -18.50
C LEU A 41 -14.56 -17.76 -18.46
N GLY A 42 -13.26 -17.63 -18.73
CA GLY A 42 -12.32 -18.77 -18.68
C GLY A 42 -12.16 -19.36 -17.24
N SER A 43 -12.18 -18.52 -16.23
CA SER A 43 -12.06 -18.94 -14.82
C SER A 43 -13.33 -19.61 -14.28
N SER A 44 -14.51 -19.29 -14.82
CA SER A 44 -15.79 -19.89 -14.42
C SER A 44 -15.90 -21.39 -14.71
N PHE A 45 -15.03 -21.93 -15.58
CA PHE A 45 -14.98 -23.35 -15.95
C PHE A 45 -13.88 -24.13 -15.21
N LYS A 46 -13.00 -23.46 -14.44
CA LYS A 46 -11.97 -24.10 -13.63
C LYS A 46 -12.43 -24.15 -12.17
N SER A 47 -12.29 -25.31 -11.55
CA SER A 47 -12.52 -25.47 -10.11
C SER A 47 -11.41 -24.75 -9.33
N GLY A 48 -11.61 -23.48 -9.00
CA GLY A 48 -10.67 -22.68 -8.21
C GLY A 48 -10.46 -21.26 -8.75
N LEU A 49 -9.97 -20.37 -7.88
CA LEU A 49 -9.61 -19.00 -8.23
C LEU A 49 -8.32 -19.01 -9.05
N SER A 50 -8.38 -18.54 -10.30
CA SER A 50 -7.25 -18.46 -11.23
C SER A 50 -7.20 -17.11 -11.93
N GLY A 51 -6.08 -16.82 -12.61
CA GLY A 51 -5.84 -15.58 -13.34
C GLY A 51 -4.73 -14.74 -12.73
N SER A 52 -4.53 -13.53 -13.24
CA SER A 52 -3.46 -12.63 -12.79
C SER A 52 -4.02 -11.42 -12.04
N LEU A 53 -3.30 -10.95 -11.03
CA LEU A 53 -3.56 -9.71 -10.31
C LEU A 53 -2.28 -8.88 -10.26
N THR A 54 -2.37 -7.62 -10.71
CA THR A 54 -1.29 -6.63 -10.54
C THR A 54 -1.59 -5.79 -9.30
N LEU A 55 -0.77 -5.95 -8.28
CA LEU A 55 -1.00 -5.41 -6.95
C LEU A 55 0.11 -4.45 -6.50
N GLY A 56 -0.26 -3.25 -6.06
CA GLY A 56 0.63 -2.38 -5.29
C GLY A 56 0.64 -2.78 -3.81
N ALA A 57 1.79 -2.73 -3.13
CA ALA A 57 1.82 -2.97 -1.70
C ALA A 57 2.93 -2.18 -1.00
N LEU A 58 2.64 -1.68 0.20
CA LEU A 58 3.66 -1.11 1.07
C LEU A 58 4.67 -2.19 1.46
N VAL A 59 5.96 -1.87 1.48
CA VAL A 59 7.01 -2.79 1.93
C VAL A 59 6.70 -3.30 3.34
N SER A 60 6.32 -2.39 4.26
CA SER A 60 5.92 -2.73 5.63
C SER A 60 4.76 -3.74 5.70
N SER A 61 3.82 -3.67 4.78
CA SER A 61 2.70 -4.62 4.70
C SER A 61 3.15 -5.99 4.22
N LEU A 62 4.00 -6.04 3.20
CA LEU A 62 4.56 -7.30 2.67
C LEU A 62 5.44 -8.02 3.69
N MET A 63 6.26 -7.28 4.42
CA MET A 63 7.07 -7.83 5.50
C MET A 63 6.23 -8.23 6.72
N GLY A 64 5.03 -7.67 6.86
CA GLY A 64 4.13 -7.84 7.99
C GLY A 64 3.00 -8.84 7.75
N GLN A 65 1.80 -8.40 8.11
CA GLN A 65 0.59 -9.24 8.12
C GLN A 65 0.14 -9.64 6.72
N PHE A 66 0.28 -8.75 5.75
CA PHE A 66 -0.12 -9.02 4.37
C PHE A 66 0.75 -10.11 3.71
N GLY A 67 2.06 -10.15 3.97
CA GLY A 67 2.94 -11.19 3.45
C GLY A 67 2.53 -12.60 3.91
N LYS A 68 2.08 -12.75 5.17
CA LYS A 68 1.51 -14.01 5.68
C LYS A 68 0.23 -14.39 4.95
N THR A 69 -0.61 -13.40 4.66
CA THR A 69 -1.86 -13.58 3.90
C THR A 69 -1.59 -14.02 2.47
N LEU A 70 -0.61 -13.41 1.79
CA LEU A 70 -0.19 -13.82 0.44
C LEU A 70 0.26 -15.28 0.39
N ASN A 71 1.01 -15.74 1.39
CA ASN A 71 1.46 -17.12 1.46
C ASN A 71 0.28 -18.10 1.59
N ARG A 72 -0.74 -17.77 2.39
CA ARG A 72 -1.96 -18.57 2.51
C ARG A 72 -2.74 -18.57 1.20
N LEU A 73 -2.97 -17.41 0.62
CA LEU A 73 -3.67 -17.23 -0.65
C LEU A 73 -3.03 -18.06 -1.77
N LYS A 74 -1.70 -18.03 -1.86
CA LYS A 74 -0.96 -18.79 -2.89
C LYS A 74 -0.99 -20.29 -2.68
N LYS A 75 -1.08 -20.76 -1.43
CA LYS A 75 -1.28 -22.18 -1.11
C LYS A 75 -2.69 -22.66 -1.47
N GLU A 76 -3.69 -21.84 -1.20
CA GLU A 76 -5.10 -22.14 -1.48
C GLU A 76 -5.41 -22.06 -2.98
N TYR A 77 -4.78 -21.09 -3.70
CA TYR A 77 -4.98 -20.85 -5.12
C TYR A 77 -3.63 -20.87 -5.88
N PRO A 78 -3.06 -22.06 -6.16
CA PRO A 78 -1.74 -22.17 -6.83
C PRO A 78 -1.70 -21.56 -8.23
N GLU A 79 -2.83 -21.58 -8.96
CA GLU A 79 -2.97 -21.05 -10.32
C GLU A 79 -3.07 -19.51 -10.37
N LEU A 80 -3.17 -18.85 -9.20
CA LEU A 80 -3.24 -17.40 -9.14
C LEU A 80 -1.86 -16.79 -9.37
N GLU A 81 -1.73 -15.97 -10.42
CA GLU A 81 -0.53 -15.17 -10.67
C GLU A 81 -0.60 -13.81 -9.98
N LEU A 82 0.40 -13.49 -9.16
CA LEU A 82 0.49 -12.20 -8.47
C LEU A 82 1.72 -11.44 -8.95
N LYS A 83 1.49 -10.26 -9.54
CA LYS A 83 2.54 -9.30 -9.89
C LYS A 83 2.49 -8.18 -8.84
N ILE A 84 3.52 -8.08 -8.00
CA ILE A 84 3.54 -7.14 -6.88
C ILE A 84 4.61 -6.08 -7.12
N SER A 85 4.20 -4.81 -7.05
CA SER A 85 5.10 -3.65 -7.00
C SER A 85 5.04 -2.98 -5.64
N THR A 86 6.19 -2.44 -5.21
CA THR A 86 6.28 -1.70 -3.93
C THR A 86 6.36 -0.21 -4.17
N GLY A 87 5.79 0.58 -3.25
CA GLY A 87 5.77 2.04 -3.35
C GLY A 87 5.03 2.70 -2.20
N LEU A 88 4.64 3.95 -2.38
CA LEU A 88 3.90 4.75 -1.41
C LEU A 88 2.39 4.71 -1.69
N SER A 89 1.58 4.88 -0.64
CA SER A 89 0.11 4.83 -0.75
C SER A 89 -0.46 5.88 -1.71
N SER A 90 0.11 7.10 -1.73
CA SER A 90 -0.29 8.18 -2.62
C SER A 90 -0.13 7.81 -4.09
N ASP A 91 1.01 7.21 -4.44
CA ASP A 91 1.36 6.88 -5.82
C ASP A 91 0.48 5.74 -6.36
N PHE A 92 0.09 4.83 -5.47
CA PHE A 92 -0.79 3.71 -5.83
C PHE A 92 -2.23 4.16 -6.11
N LEU A 93 -2.71 5.27 -5.52
CA LEU A 93 -4.05 5.78 -5.83
C LEU A 93 -4.18 6.12 -7.31
N GLU A 94 -3.23 6.86 -7.87
CA GLU A 94 -3.22 7.21 -9.30
C GLU A 94 -3.12 5.95 -10.17
N GLN A 95 -2.20 5.03 -9.85
CA GLN A 95 -2.02 3.80 -10.62
C GLN A 95 -3.24 2.88 -10.61
N VAL A 96 -3.98 2.83 -9.48
CA VAL A 96 -5.26 2.09 -9.40
C VAL A 96 -6.33 2.79 -10.22
N MET A 97 -6.43 4.12 -10.17
CA MET A 97 -7.41 4.88 -10.95
C MET A 97 -7.16 4.72 -12.46
N ASP A 98 -5.90 4.75 -12.89
CA ASP A 98 -5.50 4.59 -14.30
C ASP A 98 -5.54 3.13 -14.78
N GLY A 99 -5.77 2.17 -13.85
CA GLY A 99 -5.83 0.75 -14.19
C GLY A 99 -4.48 0.10 -14.43
N ILE A 100 -3.37 0.77 -14.11
CA ILE A 100 -2.02 0.20 -14.11
C ILE A 100 -1.92 -0.91 -13.05
N LEU A 101 -2.54 -0.66 -11.89
CA LEU A 101 -2.75 -1.66 -10.84
C LEU A 101 -4.23 -2.04 -10.77
N ASP A 102 -4.49 -3.33 -10.55
CA ASP A 102 -5.84 -3.81 -10.26
C ASP A 102 -6.30 -3.37 -8.87
N ALA A 103 -5.39 -3.45 -7.90
CA ALA A 103 -5.61 -3.04 -6.52
C ALA A 103 -4.29 -2.65 -5.83
N ALA A 104 -4.38 -2.10 -4.61
CA ALA A 104 -3.20 -1.82 -3.79
C ALA A 104 -3.48 -1.99 -2.28
N ILE A 105 -2.48 -2.46 -1.54
CA ILE A 105 -2.49 -2.52 -0.07
C ILE A 105 -1.83 -1.24 0.46
N VAL A 106 -2.64 -0.36 1.01
CA VAL A 106 -2.25 1.01 1.36
C VAL A 106 -2.71 1.42 2.76
N THR A 107 -2.05 2.41 3.33
CA THR A 107 -2.56 3.14 4.50
C THR A 107 -3.87 3.83 4.12
N GLU A 108 -4.81 3.97 5.06
CA GLU A 108 -6.02 4.76 4.88
C GLU A 108 -5.67 6.18 4.43
N SER A 109 -6.37 6.66 3.40
CA SER A 109 -6.17 8.03 2.91
C SER A 109 -6.58 9.05 3.97
N PRO A 110 -5.78 10.10 4.24
CA PRO A 110 -6.20 11.22 5.07
C PRO A 110 -7.21 12.13 4.38
N TYR A 111 -7.48 11.91 3.09
CA TYR A 111 -8.36 12.70 2.25
C TYR A 111 -9.52 11.86 1.71
N ALA A 112 -10.60 12.54 1.27
CA ALA A 112 -11.69 11.87 0.57
C ALA A 112 -11.20 11.24 -0.73
N LEU A 113 -11.52 9.97 -0.92
CA LEU A 113 -11.16 9.24 -2.13
C LEU A 113 -12.10 9.62 -3.29
N PRO A 114 -11.62 9.58 -4.54
CA PRO A 114 -12.46 9.70 -5.72
C PRO A 114 -13.58 8.65 -5.73
N LYS A 115 -14.76 9.02 -6.29
CA LYS A 115 -15.94 8.15 -6.31
C LYS A 115 -15.75 6.85 -7.09
N SER A 116 -14.76 6.79 -7.99
CA SER A 116 -14.42 5.63 -8.83
C SER A 116 -13.71 4.51 -8.08
N VAL A 117 -13.09 4.82 -6.94
CA VAL A 117 -12.37 3.85 -6.12
C VAL A 117 -13.07 3.58 -4.80
N GLN A 118 -12.70 2.50 -4.16
CA GLN A 118 -13.09 2.15 -2.79
C GLN A 118 -11.87 1.68 -2.01
N TRP A 119 -11.92 1.85 -0.70
CA TRP A 119 -10.92 1.37 0.23
C TRP A 119 -11.61 0.52 1.30
N THR A 120 -11.17 -0.72 1.46
CA THR A 120 -11.69 -1.68 2.44
C THR A 120 -10.65 -1.91 3.53
N PRO A 121 -10.95 -1.68 4.81
CA PRO A 121 -9.99 -1.90 5.90
C PRO A 121 -9.70 -3.39 6.06
N LEU A 122 -8.41 -3.73 6.25
CA LEU A 122 -7.95 -5.11 6.47
C LEU A 122 -7.43 -5.31 7.89
N TYR A 123 -6.57 -4.44 8.38
CA TYR A 123 -5.99 -4.51 9.73
C TYR A 123 -5.50 -3.15 10.22
N GLU A 124 -5.14 -3.10 11.51
CA GLU A 124 -4.65 -1.91 12.17
C GLU A 124 -3.31 -2.18 12.86
N GLU A 125 -2.45 -1.17 12.91
CA GLU A 125 -1.15 -1.20 13.60
C GLU A 125 -1.03 0.05 14.48
N GLN A 126 -0.74 -0.14 15.75
CA GLN A 126 -0.55 0.98 16.67
C GLN A 126 0.67 1.80 16.25
N MET A 127 0.55 3.13 16.26
CA MET A 127 1.69 4.02 16.13
C MET A 127 2.46 4.06 17.44
N VAL A 128 3.75 3.77 17.41
CA VAL A 128 4.63 3.69 18.57
C VAL A 128 5.83 4.62 18.39
N LEU A 129 6.35 5.10 19.51
CA LEU A 129 7.62 5.80 19.56
C LEU A 129 8.72 4.76 19.76
N ILE A 130 9.76 4.82 18.94
CA ILE A 130 10.93 3.96 19.04
C ILE A 130 12.19 4.81 19.24
N HIS A 131 13.09 4.34 20.10
CA HIS A 131 14.38 4.96 20.32
C HIS A 131 15.46 3.92 20.64
N PRO A 132 16.75 4.22 20.41
CA PRO A 132 17.82 3.27 20.66
C PRO A 132 18.01 3.05 22.17
N ARG A 133 18.26 1.82 22.56
CA ARG A 133 18.48 1.46 23.97
C ARG A 133 19.79 2.05 24.48
N GLY A 134 19.75 2.65 25.68
CA GLY A 134 20.95 3.10 26.38
C GLY A 134 21.52 4.44 25.88
N LYS A 135 20.86 5.14 24.99
CA LYS A 135 21.21 6.52 24.59
C LYS A 135 20.27 7.52 25.26
N ASN A 136 20.81 8.71 25.57
CA ASN A 136 20.01 9.81 26.11
C ASN A 136 19.17 10.44 25.00
N ASP A 137 17.85 10.36 25.09
CA ASP A 137 16.89 10.82 24.07
C ASP A 137 16.99 12.35 23.82
N ALA A 138 17.37 13.13 24.82
CA ALA A 138 17.44 14.59 24.71
C ALA A 138 18.46 15.12 23.67
N ALA A 139 19.42 14.28 23.27
CA ALA A 139 20.45 14.65 22.29
C ALA A 139 20.23 13.98 20.91
N LEU A 140 19.22 13.15 20.76
CA LEU A 140 18.99 12.39 19.52
C LEU A 140 18.03 13.15 18.59
N PRO A 141 18.32 13.19 17.27
CA PRO A 141 17.44 13.78 16.30
C PRO A 141 16.18 12.92 16.04
N PHE A 142 15.07 13.55 15.72
CA PHE A 142 13.88 12.86 15.26
C PHE A 142 14.02 12.49 13.77
N ILE A 143 13.84 11.22 13.45
CA ILE A 143 13.78 10.70 12.09
C ILE A 143 12.30 10.70 11.69
N ARG A 144 11.93 11.64 10.81
CA ARG A 144 10.56 11.84 10.36
C ARG A 144 10.27 11.05 9.10
N PHE A 145 9.10 10.41 9.05
CA PHE A 145 8.59 9.87 7.79
C PHE A 145 8.21 11.02 6.84
N GLU A 146 8.41 10.83 5.53
CA GLU A 146 8.14 11.85 4.50
C GLU A 146 6.74 12.48 4.68
N PRO A 147 6.66 13.79 5.02
CA PRO A 147 5.41 14.43 5.43
C PRO A 147 4.31 14.44 4.37
N LYS A 148 4.70 14.49 3.08
CA LYS A 148 3.77 14.56 1.95
C LYS A 148 3.11 13.23 1.59
N THR A 149 3.24 12.21 2.43
CA THR A 149 2.66 10.89 2.24
C THR A 149 1.53 10.62 3.23
N TRP A 150 0.68 9.65 2.95
CA TRP A 150 -0.41 9.29 3.87
C TRP A 150 0.11 8.80 5.24
N THR A 151 1.22 8.10 5.26
CA THR A 151 1.88 7.70 6.52
C THR A 151 2.51 8.90 7.22
N GLY A 152 3.09 9.85 6.49
CA GLY A 152 3.64 11.09 7.04
C GLY A 152 2.58 11.96 7.71
N GLU A 153 1.44 12.14 7.06
CA GLU A 153 0.27 12.82 7.64
C GLU A 153 -0.22 12.15 8.93
N LEU A 154 -0.17 10.81 8.99
CA LEU A 154 -0.52 10.07 10.19
C LEU A 154 0.51 10.31 11.32
N VAL A 155 1.81 10.33 11.02
CA VAL A 155 2.87 10.69 11.97
C VAL A 155 2.64 12.10 12.51
N ASP A 156 2.32 13.06 11.64
CA ASP A 156 2.00 14.43 12.05
C ASP A 156 0.76 14.51 12.94
N LYS A 157 -0.26 13.69 12.65
CA LYS A 157 -1.43 13.56 13.52
C LYS A 157 -1.05 13.05 14.91
N VAL A 158 -0.13 12.08 15.01
CA VAL A 158 0.37 11.60 16.30
C VAL A 158 1.08 12.70 17.06
N ILE A 159 2.00 13.43 16.40
CA ILE A 159 2.76 14.55 16.98
C ILE A 159 1.81 15.62 17.52
N ARG A 160 0.89 16.10 16.67
CA ARG A 160 -0.07 17.16 17.06
C ARG A 160 -1.00 16.70 18.19
N SER A 161 -1.56 15.50 18.10
CA SER A 161 -2.53 14.98 19.09
C SER A 161 -1.92 14.76 20.47
N ASN A 162 -0.62 14.49 20.54
CA ASN A 162 0.11 14.26 21.79
C ASN A 162 0.98 15.48 22.19
N LYS A 163 0.90 16.60 21.45
CA LYS A 163 1.65 17.86 21.71
C LYS A 163 3.16 17.63 21.87
N LEU A 164 3.74 16.77 21.02
CA LEU A 164 5.15 16.43 21.10
C LEU A 164 5.99 17.59 20.56
N GLN A 165 7.04 17.95 21.31
CA GLN A 165 8.07 18.90 20.84
C GLN A 165 9.13 18.08 20.10
N ILE A 166 9.30 18.36 18.80
CA ILE A 166 10.15 17.56 17.92
C ILE A 166 11.00 18.49 17.06
N ASP A 167 12.31 18.32 17.16
CA ASP A 167 13.27 18.93 16.25
C ASP A 167 13.61 17.95 15.13
N ASN A 168 13.16 18.27 13.91
CA ASN A 168 13.40 17.42 12.74
C ASN A 168 14.81 17.61 12.21
N SER A 169 15.51 16.50 11.98
CA SER A 169 16.82 16.56 11.36
C SER A 169 16.99 15.64 10.16
N MET A 170 16.09 14.66 10.00
CA MET A 170 16.15 13.68 8.90
C MET A 170 14.75 13.33 8.43
N ILE A 171 14.56 13.23 7.10
CA ILE A 171 13.33 12.78 6.48
C ILE A 171 13.63 11.51 5.67
N VAL A 172 12.83 10.46 5.89
CA VAL A 172 12.98 9.16 5.23
C VAL A 172 11.59 8.64 4.81
N ASN A 173 11.48 8.03 3.65
CA ASN A 173 10.21 7.53 3.09
C ASN A 173 10.03 5.99 3.21
N SER A 174 10.78 5.34 4.08
CA SER A 174 10.65 3.91 4.38
C SER A 174 10.61 3.67 5.88
N VAL A 175 9.56 3.01 6.34
CA VAL A 175 9.40 2.59 7.75
C VAL A 175 10.52 1.66 8.17
N GLU A 176 10.91 0.74 7.29
CA GLU A 176 11.94 -0.26 7.51
C GLU A 176 13.31 0.41 7.68
N ALA A 177 13.63 1.37 6.82
CA ALA A 177 14.86 2.14 6.91
C ALA A 177 14.90 2.98 8.20
N ILE A 178 13.78 3.59 8.59
CA ILE A 178 13.67 4.34 9.85
C ILE A 178 13.94 3.41 11.04
N ILE A 179 13.32 2.24 11.10
CA ILE A 179 13.54 1.28 12.18
C ILE A 179 15.02 0.89 12.27
N GLU A 180 15.67 0.63 11.13
CA GLU A 180 17.09 0.26 11.12
C GLU A 180 18.00 1.42 11.54
N LEU A 181 17.73 2.64 11.12
CA LEU A 181 18.46 3.82 11.57
C LEU A 181 18.36 4.02 13.09
N VAL A 182 17.17 3.80 13.66
CA VAL A 182 16.99 3.84 15.12
C VAL A 182 17.79 2.73 15.81
N ARG A 183 17.81 1.51 15.26
CA ARG A 183 18.64 0.40 15.77
C ARG A 183 20.12 0.73 15.80
N GLN A 184 20.59 1.48 14.80
CA GLN A 184 21.99 1.93 14.71
C GLN A 184 22.27 3.16 15.60
N GLY A 185 21.23 3.73 16.23
CA GLY A 185 21.35 4.84 17.16
C GLY A 185 21.48 6.21 16.51
N PHE A 186 21.02 6.39 15.28
CA PHE A 186 21.02 7.68 14.59
C PHE A 186 19.98 8.67 15.14
N GLY A 187 18.89 8.17 15.71
CA GLY A 187 17.81 9.02 16.18
C GLY A 187 16.67 8.22 16.79
N TYR A 188 15.53 8.88 17.00
CA TYR A 188 14.29 8.26 17.44
C TYR A 188 13.17 8.57 16.43
N ALA A 189 12.09 7.79 16.42
CA ALA A 189 11.04 7.92 15.42
C ALA A 189 9.68 7.48 15.92
N ILE A 190 8.62 7.92 15.22
CA ILE A 190 7.26 7.38 15.35
C ILE A 190 6.99 6.50 14.14
N VAL A 191 6.68 5.23 14.39
CA VAL A 191 6.44 4.21 13.35
C VAL A 191 5.24 3.33 13.69
N PRO A 192 4.61 2.66 12.73
CA PRO A 192 3.63 1.62 13.04
C PRO A 192 4.32 0.41 13.68
N LYS A 193 3.69 -0.22 14.65
CA LYS A 193 4.15 -1.44 15.30
C LYS A 193 3.93 -2.64 14.36
N LEU A 194 4.90 -2.89 13.49
CA LEU A 194 4.83 -3.94 12.47
C LEU A 194 4.78 -5.33 13.09
N ALA A 195 3.92 -6.20 12.57
CA ALA A 195 3.72 -7.56 13.10
C ALA A 195 4.90 -8.53 12.87
N ASN A 196 5.81 -8.20 11.96
CA ASN A 196 7.00 -9.01 11.65
C ASN A 196 8.23 -8.64 12.48
N VAL A 197 8.18 -7.54 13.21
CA VAL A 197 9.28 -7.10 14.07
C VAL A 197 9.07 -7.69 15.46
N GLU A 198 10.03 -8.47 15.92
CA GLU A 198 10.04 -9.02 17.29
C GLU A 198 10.48 -7.95 18.30
N TRP A 199 9.62 -6.93 18.48
CA TRP A 199 9.89 -5.72 19.23
C TRP A 199 10.44 -5.98 20.65
N GLU A 200 9.91 -6.99 21.33
CA GLU A 200 10.27 -7.32 22.70
C GLU A 200 11.62 -8.06 22.80
N LYS A 201 12.03 -8.71 21.72
CA LYS A 201 13.30 -9.41 21.61
C LYS A 201 14.44 -8.53 21.08
N ASP A 202 14.11 -7.41 20.44
CA ASP A 202 15.13 -6.51 19.91
C ASP A 202 15.79 -5.70 21.03
N LYS A 203 17.00 -6.11 21.40
CA LYS A 203 17.76 -5.48 22.49
C LYS A 203 18.34 -4.12 22.11
N ARG A 204 18.26 -3.70 20.85
CA ARG A 204 18.85 -2.44 20.35
C ARG A 204 17.90 -1.26 20.47
N ILE A 205 16.60 -1.52 20.54
CA ILE A 205 15.57 -0.48 20.59
C ILE A 205 14.67 -0.63 21.81
N VAL A 206 14.03 0.47 22.17
CA VAL A 206 12.95 0.53 23.15
C VAL A 206 11.72 1.06 22.44
N ILE A 207 10.56 0.49 22.75
CA ILE A 207 9.28 0.97 22.25
C ILE A 207 8.46 1.57 23.39
N SER A 208 7.73 2.63 23.09
CA SER A 208 6.82 3.28 24.04
C SER A 208 5.61 3.88 23.32
N ASN A 209 4.61 4.27 24.06
CA ASN A 209 3.52 5.05 23.49
C ASN A 209 4.00 6.49 23.27
N PRO A 210 3.71 7.10 22.11
CA PRO A 210 4.11 8.48 21.83
C PRO A 210 3.37 9.52 22.70
N GLY A 211 2.40 9.10 23.49
CA GLY A 211 1.64 9.94 24.40
C GLY A 211 0.42 9.21 24.96
N ARG A 212 -0.52 9.97 25.52
CA ARG A 212 -1.72 9.39 26.15
C ARG A 212 -2.74 8.83 25.17
N LYS A 213 -2.80 9.38 23.96
CA LYS A 213 -3.77 9.01 22.92
C LYS A 213 -3.15 7.99 21.97
N ALA A 214 -3.62 6.75 22.03
CA ALA A 214 -3.27 5.74 21.04
C ALA A 214 -3.85 6.10 19.68
N ILE A 215 -3.02 6.05 18.64
CA ILE A 215 -3.38 6.27 17.25
C ILE A 215 -2.94 5.05 16.46
N TYR A 216 -3.76 4.63 15.51
CA TYR A 216 -3.53 3.42 14.71
C TYR A 216 -3.39 3.77 13.23
N ARG A 217 -2.44 3.11 12.56
CA ARG A 217 -2.38 3.05 11.11
C ARG A 217 -3.36 1.98 10.66
N ARG A 218 -4.40 2.38 9.93
CA ARG A 218 -5.30 1.44 9.28
C ARG A 218 -4.74 1.13 7.90
N VAL A 219 -4.59 -0.14 7.60
CA VAL A 219 -4.13 -0.64 6.30
C VAL A 219 -5.28 -1.39 5.64
N GLY A 220 -5.49 -1.12 4.37
CA GLY A 220 -6.62 -1.66 3.62
C GLY A 220 -6.32 -1.88 2.16
N LEU A 221 -7.28 -2.50 1.49
CA LEU A 221 -7.31 -2.73 0.06
C LEU A 221 -7.95 -1.54 -0.64
N LEU A 222 -7.20 -0.92 -1.54
CA LEU A 222 -7.67 0.11 -2.46
C LEU A 222 -7.87 -0.51 -3.84
N GLU A 223 -9.04 -0.32 -4.42
CA GLU A 223 -9.36 -0.84 -5.76
C GLU A 223 -10.40 0.04 -6.46
N ARG A 224 -10.52 -0.07 -7.78
CA ARG A 224 -11.67 0.52 -8.49
C ARG A 224 -12.95 -0.20 -8.08
N LYS A 225 -14.07 0.53 -7.99
CA LYS A 225 -15.38 -0.07 -7.67
C LYS A 225 -15.81 -1.12 -8.70
N ASN A 226 -15.51 -0.85 -9.97
CA ASN A 226 -15.84 -1.75 -11.09
C ASN A 226 -14.55 -2.18 -11.78
N HIS A 227 -14.17 -3.43 -11.58
CA HIS A 227 -13.05 -4.07 -12.28
C HIS A 227 -13.24 -5.60 -12.30
N GLY A 228 -12.63 -6.26 -13.29
CA GLY A 228 -12.83 -7.70 -13.51
C GLY A 228 -12.11 -8.63 -12.54
N ARG A 229 -11.27 -8.09 -11.63
CA ARG A 229 -10.50 -8.90 -10.65
C ARG A 229 -11.17 -8.99 -9.28
N LYS A 230 -12.47 -8.64 -9.20
CA LYS A 230 -13.22 -8.56 -7.94
C LYS A 230 -13.21 -9.85 -7.12
N MET A 231 -13.23 -11.00 -7.78
CA MET A 231 -13.16 -12.30 -7.11
C MET A 231 -11.81 -12.49 -6.40
N ILE A 232 -10.71 -12.06 -7.02
CA ILE A 232 -9.36 -12.19 -6.45
C ILE A 232 -9.18 -11.23 -5.27
N THR A 233 -9.60 -9.97 -5.42
CA THR A 233 -9.51 -8.98 -4.33
C THR A 233 -10.38 -9.36 -3.14
N ARG A 234 -11.55 -9.95 -3.38
CA ARG A 234 -12.41 -10.49 -2.34
C ARG A 234 -11.77 -11.66 -1.59
N ALA A 235 -11.11 -12.58 -2.30
CA ALA A 235 -10.36 -13.67 -1.66
C ALA A 235 -9.22 -13.12 -0.76
N ILE A 236 -8.58 -12.02 -1.14
CA ILE A 236 -7.61 -11.32 -0.28
C ILE A 236 -8.31 -10.81 0.99
N GLU A 237 -9.45 -10.13 0.89
CA GLU A 237 -10.21 -9.60 2.04
C GLU A 237 -10.64 -10.72 3.01
N GLU A 238 -11.15 -11.84 2.48
CA GLU A 238 -11.60 -13.00 3.25
C GLU A 238 -10.48 -13.61 4.10
N GLN A 239 -9.25 -13.65 3.60
CA GLN A 239 -8.08 -14.14 4.34
C GLN A 239 -7.77 -13.31 5.61
N PHE A 240 -8.16 -12.05 5.66
CA PHE A 240 -8.02 -11.21 6.86
C PHE A 240 -9.16 -11.41 7.85
N THR A 241 -10.35 -11.75 7.38
CA THR A 241 -11.52 -12.04 8.23
C THR A 241 -11.33 -13.34 8.99
N LEU A 242 -10.74 -14.36 8.36
CA LEU A 242 -10.43 -15.65 8.98
C LEU A 242 -9.30 -15.62 10.03
N SER A 243 -8.59 -14.48 10.14
CA SER A 243 -7.43 -14.32 11.03
C SER A 243 -7.76 -13.59 12.33
N LYS A 244 -9.02 -13.24 12.55
CA LYS A 244 -9.55 -12.67 13.80
C LYS A 244 -10.09 -13.80 14.67
#